data_437e0f53ccd44efa80b678ae53366655
#
_entry.id   437e0f53ccd44efa80b678ae53366655
#
_cell.length_a   1.000
_cell.length_b   1.000
_cell.length_c   1.000
_cell.angle_alpha   90.00
_cell.angle_beta   90.00
_cell.angle_gamma   90.00
#
_symmetry.space_group_name_H-M   'P 1'
#
loop_
_entity.id
_entity.type
_entity.pdbx_description
1 polymer ?
#
loop_
_entity_poly.entity_id
_entity_poly.type
_entity_poly.pdbx_seq_one_letter_code
_entity_poly.pdbx_strand_id
1 'polypeptide(L)'
;MQQNKDSSKQNTFTGMETTPTTIEQNLSYQTATVDDDLATSKTLEKPATGSGSTDTMPAGGSDLSRFDCKEAWYPVYYIEDLDKSKPSPFTLLGKDIVIWWDKTASCWRAFEDKCPHRLAPLSEGRIAEDGNLECPYHGWAFSGSGECQRIPQQVEGGTAELSKRACVASFPTVERQGLLFVYPGKAENAAKTKVPIIEPLEDSPNEWTCLNTFRDLPYDALTLLENVLDASHVPYTHHRSVGNRAYASPVELEVVESNRQGFKGVWEQGPRKGTLGRQDTTFVAP
;
A
#
# COMPACT_ATOMS: atom_id res chain seq x y z
N MET A 1 37.69 -28.84 -59.44
CA MET A 1 36.54 -29.53 -60.11
C MET A 1 35.31 -29.25 -59.30
N GLN A 2 34.34 -28.57 -59.96
CA GLN A 2 32.92 -28.44 -59.71
C GLN A 2 32.50 -27.87 -58.35
N GLN A 3 32.07 -26.60 -58.19
CA GLN A 3 30.88 -25.89 -58.70
C GLN A 3 29.56 -26.61 -58.42
N ASN A 4 28.77 -25.99 -57.50
CA ASN A 4 27.37 -25.61 -57.72
C ASN A 4 26.93 -24.83 -56.45
N LYS A 5 26.66 -23.56 -56.53
CA LYS A 5 25.49 -22.79 -57.00
C LYS A 5 24.25 -22.98 -56.12
N ASP A 6 23.96 -21.93 -55.41
CA ASP A 6 22.76 -21.08 -55.45
C ASP A 6 21.46 -21.62 -54.82
N SER A 7 20.98 -20.91 -53.84
CA SER A 7 19.72 -20.16 -53.99
C SER A 7 19.40 -19.32 -52.77
N SER A 8 19.50 -18.01 -52.97
CA SER A 8 18.92 -16.93 -52.17
C SER A 8 17.38 -17.06 -52.13
N LYS A 9 16.80 -16.99 -50.95
CA LYS A 9 15.43 -16.48 -50.78
C LYS A 9 15.43 -15.37 -49.75
N GLN A 10 15.42 -14.18 -50.28
CA GLN A 10 15.02 -12.96 -49.57
C GLN A 10 13.52 -13.05 -49.26
N ASN A 11 13.14 -13.04 -48.00
CA ASN A 11 11.79 -12.73 -47.61
C ASN A 11 11.81 -11.26 -47.09
N THR A 12 11.35 -10.42 -47.99
CA THR A 12 10.96 -9.05 -47.69
C THR A 12 9.70 -9.06 -46.84
N PHE A 13 9.81 -8.71 -45.58
CA PHE A 13 8.68 -8.33 -44.76
C PHE A 13 8.47 -6.82 -44.90
N THR A 14 7.43 -6.45 -45.62
CA THR A 14 6.91 -5.10 -45.73
C THR A 14 6.40 -4.62 -44.38
N GLY A 15 6.87 -3.46 -43.98
CA GLY A 15 6.46 -2.79 -42.76
C GLY A 15 4.96 -2.43 -42.76
N MET A 16 4.32 -2.70 -41.66
CA MET A 16 3.11 -2.02 -41.26
C MET A 16 3.51 -1.01 -40.18
N GLU A 17 3.57 0.24 -40.56
CA GLU A 17 3.60 1.37 -39.64
C GLU A 17 2.26 1.42 -38.90
N THR A 18 2.28 1.13 -37.63
CA THR A 18 1.17 1.44 -36.71
C THR A 18 1.42 2.79 -36.10
N THR A 19 0.76 3.79 -36.60
CA THR A 19 0.64 5.11 -35.95
C THR A 19 -0.13 4.96 -34.63
N PRO A 20 0.36 5.55 -33.51
CA PRO A 20 -0.42 5.60 -32.27
C PRO A 20 -1.56 6.61 -32.42
N THR A 21 -2.78 6.12 -32.39
CA THR A 21 -3.97 6.97 -32.29
C THR A 21 -4.08 7.51 -30.88
N THR A 22 -3.71 8.76 -30.69
CA THR A 22 -3.97 9.53 -29.47
C THR A 22 -5.47 9.77 -29.35
N ILE A 23 -6.14 9.09 -28.44
CA ILE A 23 -7.51 9.39 -28.05
C ILE A 23 -7.44 10.47 -26.98
N GLU A 24 -7.50 11.73 -27.36
CA GLU A 24 -7.83 12.83 -26.46
C GLU A 24 -9.33 12.74 -26.12
N GLN A 25 -9.63 12.21 -24.95
CA GLN A 25 -10.96 12.39 -24.37
C GLN A 25 -11.02 13.73 -23.66
N ASN A 26 -11.62 14.71 -24.33
CA ASN A 26 -12.08 15.97 -23.74
C ASN A 26 -13.16 15.67 -22.69
N LEU A 27 -12.79 15.62 -21.43
CA LEU A 27 -13.74 15.72 -20.31
C LEU A 27 -13.96 17.21 -20.02
N SER A 28 -15.00 17.77 -20.62
CA SER A 28 -15.53 19.07 -20.20
C SER A 28 -16.29 18.90 -18.89
N TYR A 29 -15.72 19.35 -17.80
CA TYR A 29 -16.44 19.55 -16.55
C TYR A 29 -17.35 20.77 -16.69
N GLN A 30 -18.65 20.54 -16.77
CA GLN A 30 -19.63 21.59 -16.52
C GLN A 30 -19.73 21.79 -15.01
N THR A 31 -19.22 22.92 -14.54
CA THR A 31 -19.48 23.42 -13.19
C THR A 31 -20.95 23.85 -13.13
N ALA A 32 -21.76 23.07 -12.44
CA ALA A 32 -23.09 23.50 -12.04
C ALA A 32 -22.93 24.53 -10.92
N THR A 33 -23.28 25.77 -11.20
CA THR A 33 -23.47 26.82 -10.20
C THR A 33 -24.71 26.45 -9.40
N VAL A 34 -24.54 26.24 -8.10
CA VAL A 34 -25.67 26.10 -7.15
C VAL A 34 -26.10 27.52 -6.80
N ASP A 35 -27.31 27.91 -7.27
CA ASP A 35 -27.96 29.10 -6.83
C ASP A 35 -28.39 28.97 -5.36
N ASP A 36 -27.90 29.91 -4.56
CA ASP A 36 -28.37 30.19 -3.21
C ASP A 36 -29.80 30.75 -3.28
N ASP A 37 -30.80 29.96 -2.92
CA ASP A 37 -32.09 30.53 -2.54
C ASP A 37 -32.80 29.77 -1.42
N LEU A 38 -32.90 30.50 -0.34
CA LEU A 38 -33.96 30.60 0.63
C LEU A 38 -34.18 29.52 1.68
N ALA A 39 -33.73 29.91 2.84
CA ALA A 39 -34.20 29.48 4.15
C ALA A 39 -35.73 29.47 4.28
N THR A 40 -36.31 28.33 4.64
CA THR A 40 -37.50 28.26 5.47
C THR A 40 -37.36 27.13 6.48
N SER A 41 -37.15 27.54 7.72
CA SER A 41 -37.19 26.68 8.89
C SER A 41 -38.57 26.06 9.06
N LYS A 42 -38.67 24.74 8.95
CA LYS A 42 -39.78 23.99 9.56
C LYS A 42 -39.23 23.24 10.75
N THR A 43 -39.57 23.72 11.91
CA THR A 43 -39.43 23.06 13.21
C THR A 43 -40.17 21.73 13.15
N LEU A 44 -39.44 20.62 13.15
CA LEU A 44 -40.03 19.30 13.37
C LEU A 44 -40.11 19.07 14.90
N GLU A 45 -41.34 18.97 15.37
CA GLU A 45 -41.67 18.61 16.74
C GLU A 45 -41.15 17.20 17.07
N LYS A 46 -40.50 17.05 18.21
CA LYS A 46 -40.06 15.79 18.78
C LYS A 46 -41.29 14.95 19.16
N PRO A 47 -41.39 13.68 18.77
CA PRO A 47 -42.36 12.78 19.39
C PRO A 47 -41.92 12.42 20.82
N ALA A 48 -42.92 12.29 21.67
CA ALA A 48 -42.83 12.09 23.11
C ALA A 48 -42.09 10.81 23.50
N THR A 49 -41.41 10.91 24.60
CA THR A 49 -40.71 9.91 25.40
C THR A 49 -41.48 8.62 25.61
N GLY A 50 -41.00 7.54 24.95
CA GLY A 50 -41.25 6.16 25.38
C GLY A 50 -40.12 5.74 26.31
N SER A 51 -40.48 5.30 27.51
CA SER A 51 -39.58 4.66 28.47
C SER A 51 -39.07 3.33 27.91
N GLY A 52 -37.86 3.33 27.34
CA GLY A 52 -37.14 2.14 26.90
C GLY A 52 -36.02 1.84 27.89
N SER A 53 -35.98 0.61 28.34
CA SER A 53 -35.00 0.01 29.24
C SER A 53 -33.59 0.43 28.92
N THR A 54 -32.87 0.88 29.93
CA THR A 54 -31.39 1.04 29.91
C THR A 54 -30.80 -0.37 29.87
N ASP A 55 -30.58 -0.90 28.68
CA ASP A 55 -29.60 -1.96 28.50
C ASP A 55 -28.23 -1.35 28.75
N THR A 56 -27.77 -1.49 29.98
CA THR A 56 -26.40 -1.27 30.38
C THR A 56 -25.55 -2.30 29.63
N MET A 57 -24.87 -1.85 28.59
CA MET A 57 -23.75 -2.58 28.03
C MET A 57 -22.83 -3.02 29.17
N PRO A 58 -22.38 -4.29 29.22
CA PRO A 58 -21.49 -4.74 30.27
C PRO A 58 -20.20 -3.89 30.16
N ALA A 59 -19.91 -3.19 31.28
CA ALA A 59 -18.66 -2.49 31.47
C ALA A 59 -17.51 -3.51 31.65
N GLY A 60 -17.20 -4.24 30.59
CA GLY A 60 -15.94 -4.92 30.40
C GLY A 60 -14.95 -3.86 29.96
N GLY A 61 -14.26 -3.25 30.90
CA GLY A 61 -13.18 -2.30 30.63
C GLY A 61 -12.01 -3.02 29.96
N SER A 62 -12.13 -3.27 28.66
CA SER A 62 -10.98 -3.49 27.82
C SER A 62 -10.39 -2.10 27.59
N ASP A 63 -9.17 -1.89 28.07
CA ASP A 63 -8.34 -0.76 27.71
C ASP A 63 -8.27 -0.69 26.17
N LEU A 64 -9.16 0.09 25.55
CA LEU A 64 -9.15 0.44 24.14
C LEU A 64 -8.01 1.46 23.94
N SER A 65 -6.77 1.10 24.33
CA SER A 65 -5.62 1.90 24.01
C SER A 65 -5.64 2.11 22.50
N ARG A 66 -5.57 3.36 22.12
CA ARG A 66 -5.65 3.84 20.75
C ARG A 66 -4.66 3.05 19.87
N PHE A 67 -5.12 2.59 18.70
CA PHE A 67 -4.25 2.00 17.69
C PHE A 67 -3.12 2.96 17.33
N ASP A 68 -1.87 2.51 17.44
CA ASP A 68 -0.71 3.28 17.00
C ASP A 68 -0.33 2.82 15.59
N CYS A 69 -0.67 3.62 14.59
CA CYS A 69 -0.37 3.34 13.19
C CYS A 69 1.13 3.17 12.91
N LYS A 70 2.02 3.62 13.80
CA LYS A 70 3.46 3.38 13.65
C LYS A 70 3.89 1.99 14.08
N GLU A 71 3.14 1.33 14.95
CA GLU A 71 3.45 0.02 15.50
C GLU A 71 2.77 -1.11 14.71
N ALA A 72 2.84 -1.05 13.37
CA ALA A 72 2.28 -2.04 12.47
C ALA A 72 3.16 -2.26 11.23
N TRP A 73 3.01 -3.40 10.57
CA TRP A 73 3.65 -3.71 9.30
C TRP A 73 2.81 -3.19 8.13
N TYR A 74 3.45 -2.54 7.16
CA TYR A 74 2.80 -2.00 5.97
C TYR A 74 3.42 -2.58 4.70
N PRO A 75 2.63 -3.11 3.76
CA PRO A 75 3.13 -3.47 2.44
C PRO A 75 3.47 -2.21 1.66
N VAL A 76 4.65 -2.17 1.05
CA VAL A 76 5.15 -0.99 0.34
C VAL A 76 5.39 -1.24 -1.13
N TYR A 77 5.84 -2.43 -1.51
CA TYR A 77 6.10 -2.80 -2.89
C TYR A 77 5.79 -4.27 -3.16
N TYR A 78 5.44 -4.61 -4.38
CA TYR A 78 5.60 -5.97 -4.89
C TYR A 78 7.09 -6.23 -5.15
N ILE A 79 7.59 -7.39 -4.73
CA ILE A 79 9.00 -7.76 -4.92
C ILE A 79 9.38 -7.81 -6.41
N GLU A 80 8.44 -8.20 -7.26
CA GLU A 80 8.61 -8.28 -8.72
C GLU A 80 8.81 -6.91 -9.39
N ASP A 81 8.32 -5.82 -8.78
CA ASP A 81 8.44 -4.45 -9.28
C ASP A 81 9.73 -3.76 -8.83
N LEU A 82 10.48 -4.38 -7.91
CA LEU A 82 11.69 -3.79 -7.35
C LEU A 82 12.95 -4.15 -8.12
N ASP A 83 13.72 -3.14 -8.51
CA ASP A 83 15.01 -3.29 -9.17
C ASP A 83 16.15 -3.34 -8.14
N LYS A 84 16.83 -4.48 -8.03
CA LYS A 84 17.96 -4.68 -7.11
C LYS A 84 19.19 -3.83 -7.43
N SER A 85 19.24 -3.16 -8.58
CA SER A 85 20.38 -2.36 -9.00
C SER A 85 20.33 -0.89 -8.55
N LYS A 86 19.15 -0.42 -8.12
CA LYS A 86 18.93 0.98 -7.75
C LYS A 86 18.01 1.12 -6.51
N PRO A 87 18.14 2.22 -5.75
CA PRO A 87 17.19 2.55 -4.69
C PRO A 87 15.84 2.99 -5.28
N SER A 88 14.76 2.79 -4.52
CA SER A 88 13.38 3.16 -4.90
C SER A 88 12.75 3.99 -3.78
N PRO A 89 12.14 5.15 -4.09
CA PRO A 89 11.46 5.99 -3.10
C PRO A 89 10.09 5.44 -2.75
N PHE A 90 9.66 5.66 -1.50
CA PHE A 90 8.28 5.42 -1.08
C PHE A 90 7.89 6.40 0.03
N THR A 91 6.61 6.79 0.11
CA THR A 91 6.12 7.61 1.23
C THR A 91 5.22 6.76 2.12
N LEU A 92 5.68 6.48 3.34
CA LEU A 92 4.95 5.70 4.33
C LEU A 92 4.48 6.59 5.49
N LEU A 93 3.17 6.67 5.71
CA LEU A 93 2.55 7.49 6.77
C LEU A 93 3.06 8.95 6.77
N GLY A 94 3.22 9.54 5.59
CA GLY A 94 3.72 10.90 5.40
C GLY A 94 5.23 11.08 5.64
N LYS A 95 5.99 9.99 5.74
CA LYS A 95 7.44 9.98 5.84
C LYS A 95 8.05 9.37 4.58
N ASP A 96 8.99 10.09 3.97
CA ASP A 96 9.72 9.59 2.81
C ASP A 96 10.76 8.57 3.27
N ILE A 97 10.74 7.40 2.64
CA ILE A 97 11.66 6.29 2.87
C ILE A 97 12.27 5.84 1.54
N VAL A 98 13.47 5.28 1.60
CA VAL A 98 14.15 4.65 0.46
C VAL A 98 14.24 3.15 0.68
N ILE A 99 13.85 2.40 -0.33
CA ILE A 99 13.97 0.94 -0.39
C ILE A 99 15.15 0.59 -1.29
N TRP A 100 16.05 -0.29 -0.83
CA TRP A 100 17.22 -0.67 -1.61
C TRP A 100 17.68 -2.09 -1.29
N TRP A 101 18.38 -2.70 -2.23
CA TRP A 101 18.89 -4.06 -2.09
C TRP A 101 20.28 -4.07 -1.47
N ASP A 102 20.40 -4.60 -0.26
CA ASP A 102 21.67 -4.86 0.41
C ASP A 102 22.29 -6.14 -0.17
N LYS A 103 23.29 -5.98 -1.06
CA LYS A 103 23.95 -7.11 -1.71
C LYS A 103 24.70 -7.99 -0.70
N THR A 104 25.21 -7.41 0.38
CA THR A 104 25.99 -8.11 1.40
C THR A 104 25.11 -9.04 2.21
N ALA A 105 23.95 -8.55 2.66
CA ALA A 105 23.00 -9.32 3.43
C ALA A 105 21.98 -10.08 2.57
N SER A 106 21.96 -9.84 1.26
CA SER A 106 21.00 -10.40 0.30
C SER A 106 19.55 -10.19 0.74
N CYS A 107 19.20 -8.97 1.16
CA CYS A 107 17.86 -8.59 1.58
C CYS A 107 17.53 -7.14 1.24
N TRP A 108 16.24 -6.82 1.20
CA TRP A 108 15.75 -5.45 1.06
C TRP A 108 15.90 -4.69 2.36
N ARG A 109 16.31 -3.43 2.28
CA ARG A 109 16.43 -2.50 3.39
C ARG A 109 15.53 -1.30 3.18
N ALA A 110 15.09 -0.68 4.27
CA ALA A 110 14.36 0.57 4.27
C ALA A 110 15.02 1.58 5.19
N PHE A 111 15.30 2.78 4.68
CA PHE A 111 15.86 3.90 5.45
C PHE A 111 14.96 5.12 5.34
N GLU A 112 15.12 6.07 6.27
CA GLU A 112 14.62 7.42 6.05
C GLU A 112 15.30 8.00 4.81
N ASP A 113 14.52 8.56 3.88
CA ASP A 113 15.06 9.05 2.60
C ASP A 113 15.71 10.44 2.75
N LYS A 114 16.68 10.49 3.69
CA LYS A 114 17.43 11.72 3.99
C LYS A 114 18.85 11.39 4.38
N CYS A 115 19.80 11.91 3.63
CA CYS A 115 21.19 11.87 4.02
C CYS A 115 21.43 12.74 5.27
N PRO A 116 22.05 12.24 6.36
CA PRO A 116 22.27 13.00 7.59
C PRO A 116 23.18 14.22 7.41
N HIS A 117 23.95 14.27 6.32
CA HIS A 117 24.85 15.39 6.03
C HIS A 117 24.08 16.67 5.67
N ARG A 118 23.25 16.63 4.60
CA ARG A 118 22.52 17.81 4.10
C ARG A 118 21.14 17.46 3.55
N LEU A 119 20.53 16.43 4.08
CA LEU A 119 19.13 16.03 3.84
C LEU A 119 18.80 15.73 2.36
N ALA A 120 19.83 15.47 1.53
CA ALA A 120 19.60 15.02 0.16
C ALA A 120 18.91 13.66 0.17
N PRO A 121 17.92 13.41 -0.74
CA PRO A 121 17.22 12.13 -0.82
C PRO A 121 18.21 11.03 -1.22
N LEU A 122 18.21 9.93 -0.48
CA LEU A 122 19.05 8.76 -0.75
C LEU A 122 18.48 7.91 -1.89
N SER A 123 17.19 8.03 -2.17
CA SER A 123 16.54 7.40 -3.31
C SER A 123 17.06 7.89 -4.67
N GLU A 124 17.60 9.10 -4.73
CA GLU A 124 18.29 9.65 -5.90
C GLU A 124 19.75 9.18 -6.01
N GLY A 125 20.20 8.38 -5.04
CA GLY A 125 21.55 7.87 -4.97
C GLY A 125 21.77 6.59 -5.78
N ARG A 126 22.72 5.78 -5.34
CA ARG A 126 23.04 4.51 -5.98
C ARG A 126 23.51 3.46 -4.99
N ILE A 127 23.49 2.21 -5.40
CA ILE A 127 24.15 1.12 -4.69
C ILE A 127 25.59 1.04 -5.21
N ALA A 128 26.53 1.38 -4.35
CA ALA A 128 27.95 1.38 -4.68
C ALA A 128 28.49 -0.04 -4.94
N GLU A 129 29.71 -0.15 -5.47
CA GLU A 129 30.34 -1.45 -5.76
C GLU A 129 30.55 -2.29 -4.49
N ASP A 130 30.83 -1.63 -3.36
CA ASP A 130 30.95 -2.24 -2.04
C ASP A 130 29.61 -2.69 -1.42
N GLY A 131 28.50 -2.48 -2.12
CA GLY A 131 27.16 -2.87 -1.70
C GLY A 131 26.45 -1.88 -0.79
N ASN A 132 27.07 -0.76 -0.43
CA ASN A 132 26.48 0.28 0.42
C ASN A 132 25.56 1.21 -0.38
N LEU A 133 24.58 1.81 0.30
CA LEU A 133 23.77 2.88 -0.29
C LEU A 133 24.54 4.20 -0.27
N GLU A 134 24.80 4.76 -1.44
CA GLU A 134 25.60 5.98 -1.58
C GLU A 134 24.73 7.20 -1.93
N CYS A 135 24.90 8.26 -1.14
CA CYS A 135 24.24 9.55 -1.33
C CYS A 135 24.67 10.23 -2.63
N PRO A 136 23.75 10.77 -3.45
CA PRO A 136 24.07 11.38 -4.73
C PRO A 136 24.84 12.70 -4.58
N TYR A 137 24.75 13.36 -3.41
CA TYR A 137 25.24 14.72 -3.24
C TYR A 137 26.75 14.76 -2.92
N HIS A 138 27.22 14.01 -1.91
CA HIS A 138 28.64 14.04 -1.51
C HIS A 138 29.25 12.64 -1.34
N GLY A 139 28.59 11.60 -1.82
CA GLY A 139 29.12 10.24 -1.82
C GLY A 139 29.21 9.58 -0.44
N TRP A 140 28.50 10.11 0.58
CA TRP A 140 28.41 9.39 1.86
C TRP A 140 27.76 8.04 1.63
N ALA A 141 28.37 6.98 2.14
CA ALA A 141 27.90 5.62 1.92
C ALA A 141 27.48 4.97 3.25
N PHE A 142 26.38 4.23 3.21
CA PHE A 142 25.73 3.65 4.39
C PHE A 142 25.57 2.15 4.24
N SER A 143 25.92 1.40 5.30
CA SER A 143 25.70 -0.04 5.37
C SER A 143 24.23 -0.39 5.56
N GLY A 144 23.89 -1.67 5.49
CA GLY A 144 22.53 -2.16 5.72
C GLY A 144 21.97 -1.87 7.12
N SER A 145 22.81 -1.54 8.11
CA SER A 145 22.40 -1.07 9.44
C SER A 145 22.10 0.44 9.51
N GLY A 146 22.42 1.20 8.44
CA GLY A 146 22.33 2.66 8.41
C GLY A 146 23.57 3.37 8.94
N GLU A 147 24.63 2.64 9.31
CA GLU A 147 25.90 3.23 9.74
C GLU A 147 26.67 3.80 8.54
N CYS A 148 27.25 4.99 8.74
CA CYS A 148 28.12 5.59 7.72
C CYS A 148 29.43 4.80 7.61
N GLN A 149 29.73 4.33 6.41
CA GLN A 149 30.93 3.54 6.11
C GLN A 149 32.00 4.36 5.40
N ARG A 150 31.62 5.45 4.74
CA ARG A 150 32.56 6.27 3.96
C ARG A 150 32.06 7.70 3.83
N ILE A 151 33.01 8.63 4.03
CA ILE A 151 32.86 10.06 3.76
C ILE A 151 34.02 10.47 2.83
N PRO A 152 33.79 10.55 1.49
CA PRO A 152 34.89 10.74 0.52
C PRO A 152 35.73 12.00 0.72
N GLN A 153 35.13 13.08 1.23
CA GLN A 153 35.83 14.37 1.45
C GLN A 153 36.32 14.54 2.89
N GLN A 154 36.35 13.46 3.69
CA GLN A 154 36.94 13.53 5.03
C GLN A 154 38.45 13.68 4.96
N VAL A 155 38.98 14.50 5.86
CA VAL A 155 40.45 14.65 5.99
C VAL A 155 41.09 13.33 6.43
N GLU A 156 42.31 13.08 6.03
CA GLU A 156 43.03 11.86 6.42
C GLU A 156 43.08 11.73 7.96
N GLY A 157 42.78 10.54 8.46
CA GLY A 157 42.66 10.27 9.91
C GLY A 157 41.43 10.86 10.59
N GLY A 158 40.51 11.43 9.86
CA GLY A 158 39.20 11.81 10.38
C GLY A 158 38.36 10.59 10.80
N THR A 159 37.42 10.79 11.71
CA THR A 159 36.55 9.73 12.26
C THR A 159 35.08 10.14 12.28
N ALA A 160 34.69 11.06 11.40
CA ALA A 160 33.35 11.61 11.37
C ALA A 160 32.27 10.53 11.04
N GLU A 161 32.64 9.51 10.25
CA GLU A 161 31.80 8.35 9.93
C GLU A 161 31.41 7.51 11.15
N LEU A 162 32.26 7.51 12.20
CA LEU A 162 31.98 6.79 13.45
C LEU A 162 30.93 7.49 14.33
N SER A 163 30.56 8.71 13.97
CA SER A 163 29.58 9.48 14.72
C SER A 163 28.17 8.91 14.54
N LYS A 164 27.43 8.74 15.61
CA LYS A 164 26.00 8.39 15.55
C LYS A 164 25.17 9.42 14.75
N ARG A 165 25.64 10.68 14.64
CA ARG A 165 24.99 11.71 13.83
C ARG A 165 25.18 11.49 12.32
N ALA A 166 26.15 10.66 11.93
CA ALA A 166 26.37 10.28 10.56
C ALA A 166 25.53 9.07 10.12
N CYS A 167 24.78 8.44 11.03
CA CYS A 167 23.94 7.29 10.71
C CYS A 167 22.58 7.72 10.14
N VAL A 168 22.04 6.89 9.25
CA VAL A 168 20.67 7.01 8.72
C VAL A 168 19.72 6.16 9.56
N ALA A 169 18.52 6.66 9.81
CA ALA A 169 17.47 5.88 10.47
C ALA A 169 17.02 4.74 9.56
N SER A 170 17.08 3.51 10.07
CA SER A 170 16.65 2.30 9.38
C SER A 170 15.34 1.77 9.93
N PHE A 171 14.56 1.11 9.08
CA PHE A 171 13.30 0.46 9.42
C PHE A 171 13.39 -1.04 9.18
N PRO A 172 12.81 -1.87 10.07
CA PRO A 172 12.69 -3.30 9.83
C PRO A 172 11.91 -3.59 8.54
N THR A 173 12.37 -4.59 7.80
CA THR A 173 11.74 -5.07 6.57
C THR A 173 11.52 -6.58 6.65
N VAL A 174 10.50 -7.07 5.96
CA VAL A 174 10.24 -8.50 5.78
C VAL A 174 9.56 -8.74 4.44
N GLU A 175 9.93 -9.84 3.78
CA GLU A 175 9.28 -10.31 2.55
C GLU A 175 8.25 -11.37 2.91
N ARG A 176 7.00 -11.20 2.48
CA ARG A 176 5.92 -12.19 2.61
C ARG A 176 4.99 -12.12 1.41
N GLN A 177 4.60 -13.28 0.86
CA GLN A 177 3.61 -13.42 -0.20
C GLN A 177 3.87 -12.52 -1.43
N GLY A 178 5.17 -12.34 -1.80
CA GLY A 178 5.56 -11.47 -2.91
C GLY A 178 5.51 -9.98 -2.61
N LEU A 179 5.24 -9.58 -1.36
CA LEU A 179 5.23 -8.20 -0.89
C LEU A 179 6.43 -7.92 0.01
N LEU A 180 6.96 -6.71 -0.11
CA LEU A 180 7.89 -6.14 0.87
C LEU A 180 7.09 -5.34 1.89
N PHE A 181 7.27 -5.68 3.17
CA PHE A 181 6.68 -4.96 4.30
C PHE A 181 7.75 -4.14 5.02
N VAL A 182 7.36 -2.96 5.50
CA VAL A 182 8.17 -2.07 6.33
C VAL A 182 7.45 -1.82 7.65
N TYR A 183 8.22 -1.78 8.75
CA TYR A 183 7.72 -1.45 10.07
C TYR A 183 8.21 -0.06 10.49
N PRO A 184 7.36 0.97 10.53
CA PRO A 184 7.76 2.35 10.81
C PRO A 184 7.98 2.67 12.29
N GLY A 185 7.61 1.74 13.18
CA GLY A 185 7.69 1.90 14.63
C GLY A 185 9.06 1.56 15.23
N LYS A 186 9.07 1.20 16.51
CA LYS A 186 10.29 0.78 17.20
C LYS A 186 10.73 -0.59 16.75
N ALA A 187 11.98 -0.72 16.28
CA ALA A 187 12.51 -1.98 15.73
C ALA A 187 12.35 -3.19 16.69
N GLU A 188 12.42 -2.96 18.00
CA GLU A 188 12.24 -3.99 19.05
C GLU A 188 10.81 -4.57 19.10
N ASN A 189 9.82 -3.84 18.57
CA ASN A 189 8.43 -4.27 18.51
C ASN A 189 8.09 -5.01 17.22
N ALA A 190 8.87 -4.80 16.16
CA ALA A 190 8.65 -5.44 14.87
C ALA A 190 8.56 -6.97 14.96
N ALA A 191 9.47 -7.60 15.72
CA ALA A 191 9.47 -9.05 15.91
C ALA A 191 8.29 -9.59 16.74
N LYS A 192 7.61 -8.69 17.48
CA LYS A 192 6.44 -9.04 18.32
C LYS A 192 5.12 -8.76 17.59
N THR A 193 5.18 -7.99 16.50
CA THR A 193 4.01 -7.61 15.71
C THR A 193 3.84 -8.57 14.55
N LYS A 194 2.64 -9.13 14.44
CA LYS A 194 2.32 -10.09 13.37
C LYS A 194 2.27 -9.38 12.02
N VAL A 195 2.94 -9.93 11.02
CA VAL A 195 2.81 -9.44 9.63
C VAL A 195 1.43 -9.84 9.12
N PRO A 196 0.65 -8.92 8.53
CA PRO A 196 -0.63 -9.27 7.92
C PRO A 196 -0.40 -10.13 6.67
N ILE A 197 -0.96 -11.34 6.68
CA ILE A 197 -0.88 -12.30 5.58
C ILE A 197 -2.27 -12.82 5.22
N ILE A 198 -2.42 -13.31 4.02
CA ILE A 198 -3.60 -14.02 3.55
C ILE A 198 -3.34 -15.51 3.78
N GLU A 199 -3.89 -16.07 4.87
CA GLU A 199 -3.62 -17.45 5.31
C GLU A 199 -3.80 -18.50 4.20
N PRO A 200 -4.85 -18.50 3.36
CA PRO A 200 -4.98 -19.46 2.27
C PRO A 200 -3.80 -19.48 1.29
N LEU A 201 -3.11 -18.35 1.09
CA LEU A 201 -1.94 -18.29 0.20
C LEU A 201 -0.68 -18.91 0.84
N GLU A 202 -0.60 -18.95 2.18
CA GLU A 202 0.49 -19.65 2.89
C GLU A 202 0.21 -21.15 2.96
N ASP A 203 -1.04 -21.54 3.27
CA ASP A 203 -1.41 -22.93 3.53
C ASP A 203 -1.47 -23.78 2.24
N SER A 204 -1.92 -23.19 1.15
CA SER A 204 -2.14 -23.88 -0.13
C SER A 204 -1.67 -23.06 -1.33
N PRO A 205 -0.38 -22.68 -1.43
CA PRO A 205 0.11 -21.71 -2.42
C PRO A 205 -0.11 -22.15 -3.88
N ASN A 206 -0.24 -23.44 -4.15
CA ASN A 206 -0.47 -23.99 -5.48
C ASN A 206 -1.94 -24.04 -5.90
N GLU A 207 -2.88 -23.78 -4.99
CA GLU A 207 -4.33 -23.81 -5.26
C GLU A 207 -4.87 -22.43 -5.65
N TRP A 208 -4.07 -21.37 -5.49
CA TRP A 208 -4.48 -20.00 -5.71
C TRP A 208 -3.66 -19.32 -6.80
N THR A 209 -4.33 -18.46 -7.54
CA THR A 209 -3.68 -17.53 -8.47
C THR A 209 -3.86 -16.12 -7.95
N CYS A 210 -2.74 -15.42 -7.75
CA CYS A 210 -2.76 -14.01 -7.34
C CYS A 210 -2.60 -13.11 -8.56
N LEU A 211 -3.49 -12.11 -8.66
CA LEU A 211 -3.36 -11.00 -9.58
C LEU A 211 -3.08 -9.74 -8.76
N ASN A 212 -1.89 -9.21 -8.92
CA ASN A 212 -1.45 -8.04 -8.17
C ASN A 212 -1.82 -6.76 -8.93
N THR A 213 -2.36 -5.77 -8.23
CA THR A 213 -2.62 -4.44 -8.78
C THR A 213 -2.26 -3.40 -7.73
N PHE A 214 -1.70 -2.29 -8.18
CA PHE A 214 -1.41 -1.12 -7.35
C PHE A 214 -2.11 0.11 -7.93
N ARG A 215 -2.69 0.95 -7.05
CA ARG A 215 -3.33 2.20 -7.44
C ARG A 215 -3.16 3.25 -6.35
N ASP A 216 -2.72 4.43 -6.73
CA ASP A 216 -2.83 5.62 -5.90
C ASP A 216 -4.24 6.19 -6.03
N LEU A 217 -4.92 6.40 -4.89
CA LEU A 217 -6.25 6.95 -4.84
C LEU A 217 -6.20 8.38 -4.28
N PRO A 218 -6.85 9.37 -4.92
CA PRO A 218 -6.74 10.78 -4.54
C PRO A 218 -7.68 11.14 -3.37
N TYR A 219 -7.79 10.28 -2.37
CA TYR A 219 -8.58 10.52 -1.15
C TYR A 219 -7.98 9.79 0.04
N ASP A 220 -8.42 10.16 1.24
CA ASP A 220 -7.85 9.63 2.49
C ASP A 220 -8.27 8.18 2.80
N ALA A 221 -7.48 7.53 3.65
CA ALA A 221 -7.67 6.12 3.99
C ALA A 221 -9.01 5.85 4.73
N LEU A 222 -9.55 6.80 5.50
CA LEU A 222 -10.82 6.59 6.20
C LEU A 222 -11.97 6.58 5.20
N THR A 223 -11.98 7.48 4.23
CA THR A 223 -12.95 7.48 3.12
C THR A 223 -12.89 6.18 2.32
N LEU A 224 -11.68 5.63 2.09
CA LEU A 224 -11.53 4.32 1.47
C LEU A 224 -12.16 3.21 2.31
N LEU A 225 -11.90 3.20 3.63
CA LEU A 225 -12.47 2.20 4.54
C LEU A 225 -13.99 2.28 4.60
N GLU A 226 -14.56 3.48 4.70
CA GLU A 226 -16.01 3.69 4.66
C GLU A 226 -16.62 3.13 3.36
N ASN A 227 -16.00 3.39 2.23
CA ASN A 227 -16.45 2.86 0.94
C ASN A 227 -16.34 1.34 0.84
N VAL A 228 -15.22 0.76 1.27
CA VAL A 228 -15.02 -0.71 1.20
C VAL A 228 -15.96 -1.46 2.14
N LEU A 229 -16.27 -0.90 3.31
CA LEU A 229 -17.17 -1.50 4.30
C LEU A 229 -18.65 -1.26 4.00
N ASP A 230 -18.98 -0.32 3.11
CA ASP A 230 -20.36 -0.10 2.66
C ASP A 230 -20.71 -0.99 1.45
N ALA A 231 -21.28 -2.16 1.70
CA ALA A 231 -21.75 -3.02 0.62
C ALA A 231 -23.01 -2.50 -0.06
N SER A 232 -23.77 -1.59 0.56
CA SER A 232 -25.04 -1.10 0.04
C SER A 232 -24.89 -0.20 -1.19
N HIS A 233 -23.72 0.44 -1.38
CA HIS A 233 -23.45 1.24 -2.57
C HIS A 233 -23.27 0.40 -3.84
N VAL A 234 -22.81 -0.86 -3.71
CA VAL A 234 -22.38 -1.70 -4.84
C VAL A 234 -23.44 -1.86 -5.94
N PRO A 235 -24.71 -2.16 -5.67
CA PRO A 235 -25.72 -2.30 -6.72
C PRO A 235 -25.91 -1.05 -7.57
N TYR A 236 -25.75 0.13 -6.99
CA TYR A 236 -25.98 1.40 -7.66
C TYR A 236 -24.71 1.97 -8.30
N THR A 237 -23.67 2.17 -7.51
CA THR A 237 -22.41 2.80 -7.97
C THR A 237 -21.70 1.92 -9.00
N HIS A 238 -21.71 0.62 -8.80
CA HIS A 238 -21.09 -0.35 -9.71
C HIS A 238 -22.08 -1.01 -10.69
N HIS A 239 -23.19 -0.32 -11.00
CA HIS A 239 -24.20 -0.83 -11.95
C HIS A 239 -23.58 -1.12 -13.31
N ARG A 240 -23.84 -2.31 -13.86
CA ARG A 240 -23.31 -2.83 -15.13
C ARG A 240 -21.82 -3.22 -15.13
N SER A 241 -21.16 -3.16 -13.97
CA SER A 241 -19.83 -3.76 -13.79
C SER A 241 -19.93 -4.97 -12.86
N VAL A 242 -19.74 -4.77 -11.57
CA VAL A 242 -19.87 -5.81 -10.54
C VAL A 242 -21.20 -5.78 -9.81
N GLY A 243 -22.02 -4.73 -10.00
CA GLY A 243 -23.32 -4.51 -9.38
C GLY A 243 -24.47 -4.46 -10.38
N ASN A 244 -25.72 -4.59 -9.88
CA ASN A 244 -26.95 -4.39 -10.63
C ASN A 244 -28.04 -3.82 -9.71
N ARG A 245 -28.60 -2.67 -10.09
CA ARG A 245 -29.67 -1.98 -9.35
C ARG A 245 -30.87 -2.87 -9.06
N ALA A 246 -31.19 -3.80 -9.97
CA ALA A 246 -32.33 -4.72 -9.79
C ALA A 246 -32.14 -5.70 -8.61
N TYR A 247 -30.90 -5.86 -8.13
CA TYR A 247 -30.57 -6.76 -7.01
C TYR A 247 -30.32 -6.01 -5.70
N ALA A 248 -30.58 -4.70 -5.67
CA ALA A 248 -30.49 -3.94 -4.43
C ALA A 248 -31.47 -4.49 -3.40
N SER A 249 -30.99 -4.76 -2.21
CA SER A 249 -31.76 -5.30 -1.09
C SER A 249 -31.18 -4.79 0.22
N PRO A 250 -31.91 -4.87 1.34
CA PRO A 250 -31.34 -4.63 2.64
C PRO A 250 -30.06 -5.45 2.84
N VAL A 251 -29.05 -4.81 3.42
CA VAL A 251 -27.77 -5.44 3.73
C VAL A 251 -27.70 -5.60 5.24
N GLU A 252 -27.72 -6.85 5.68
CA GLU A 252 -27.64 -7.20 7.10
C GLU A 252 -26.26 -7.81 7.35
N LEU A 253 -25.40 -7.08 8.05
CA LEU A 253 -24.11 -7.54 8.51
C LEU A 253 -24.20 -7.85 10.00
N GLU A 254 -24.02 -9.11 10.37
CA GLU A 254 -23.83 -9.52 11.75
C GLU A 254 -22.35 -9.50 12.09
N VAL A 255 -21.95 -8.68 13.06
CA VAL A 255 -20.57 -8.67 13.57
C VAL A 255 -20.44 -9.75 14.63
N VAL A 256 -19.77 -10.86 14.28
CA VAL A 256 -19.61 -12.02 15.17
C VAL A 256 -18.38 -11.93 16.08
N GLU A 257 -17.39 -11.15 15.71
CA GLU A 257 -16.17 -10.88 16.49
C GLU A 257 -15.69 -9.46 16.24
N SER A 258 -15.29 -8.75 17.28
CA SER A 258 -14.66 -7.42 17.17
C SER A 258 -13.62 -7.25 18.25
N ASN A 259 -12.41 -6.83 17.86
CA ASN A 259 -11.29 -6.56 18.75
C ASN A 259 -10.36 -5.50 18.13
N ARG A 260 -9.21 -5.26 18.75
CA ARG A 260 -8.25 -4.25 18.27
C ARG A 260 -7.62 -4.57 16.93
N GLN A 261 -7.55 -5.84 16.56
CA GLN A 261 -7.00 -6.30 15.28
C GLN A 261 -8.03 -6.25 14.16
N GLY A 262 -9.28 -5.89 14.44
CA GLY A 262 -10.32 -5.80 13.42
C GLY A 262 -11.63 -6.43 13.84
N PHE A 263 -12.42 -6.87 12.84
CA PHE A 263 -13.68 -7.55 13.09
C PHE A 263 -13.91 -8.67 12.06
N LYS A 264 -14.78 -9.62 12.46
CA LYS A 264 -15.38 -10.60 11.56
C LYS A 264 -16.87 -10.38 11.51
N GLY A 265 -17.42 -10.37 10.30
CA GLY A 265 -18.83 -10.23 10.07
C GLY A 265 -19.36 -11.28 9.12
N VAL A 266 -20.64 -11.54 9.19
CA VAL A 266 -21.35 -12.48 8.34
C VAL A 266 -22.49 -11.78 7.64
N TRP A 267 -22.58 -11.96 6.34
CA TRP A 267 -23.67 -11.50 5.48
C TRP A 267 -24.47 -12.72 5.03
N GLU A 268 -25.64 -12.92 5.58
CA GLU A 268 -26.45 -14.11 5.28
C GLU A 268 -26.83 -14.21 3.79
N GLN A 269 -27.08 -13.10 3.13
CA GLN A 269 -27.51 -13.07 1.74
C GLN A 269 -26.51 -12.37 0.80
N GLY A 270 -25.41 -11.85 1.35
CA GLY A 270 -24.45 -11.03 0.62
C GLY A 270 -25.07 -9.74 0.05
N PRO A 271 -24.27 -8.86 -0.57
CA PRO A 271 -24.75 -7.61 -1.16
C PRO A 271 -25.54 -7.82 -2.47
N ARG A 272 -25.69 -9.05 -2.93
CA ARG A 272 -26.39 -9.41 -4.17
C ARG A 272 -27.43 -10.47 -3.87
N LYS A 273 -28.67 -10.07 -3.73
CA LYS A 273 -29.78 -10.98 -3.48
C LYS A 273 -29.75 -12.16 -4.45
N GLY A 274 -29.65 -13.37 -3.88
CA GLY A 274 -29.76 -14.61 -4.62
C GLY A 274 -28.54 -15.06 -5.45
N THR A 275 -27.40 -14.35 -5.40
CA THR A 275 -26.24 -14.68 -6.25
C THR A 275 -25.03 -15.24 -5.52
N LEU A 276 -24.84 -14.94 -4.24
CA LEU A 276 -23.60 -15.31 -3.54
C LEU A 276 -23.81 -16.06 -2.22
N GLY A 277 -25.06 -16.23 -1.74
CA GLY A 277 -25.31 -16.89 -0.47
C GLY A 277 -24.62 -16.20 0.73
N ARG A 278 -24.42 -16.97 1.80
CA ARG A 278 -23.69 -16.51 2.98
C ARG A 278 -22.24 -16.13 2.64
N GLN A 279 -21.81 -14.99 3.13
CA GLN A 279 -20.43 -14.51 2.97
C GLN A 279 -19.85 -14.13 4.32
N ASP A 280 -18.62 -14.54 4.55
CA ASP A 280 -17.83 -14.15 5.69
C ASP A 280 -16.93 -12.95 5.27
N THR A 281 -16.94 -11.91 6.10
CA THR A 281 -16.11 -10.74 5.92
C THR A 281 -15.16 -10.62 7.08
N THR A 282 -13.87 -10.49 6.79
CA THR A 282 -12.86 -10.24 7.80
C THR A 282 -12.15 -8.93 7.47
N PHE A 283 -12.22 -7.99 8.38
CA PHE A 283 -11.40 -6.77 8.36
C PHE A 283 -10.27 -6.93 9.36
N VAL A 284 -9.05 -6.81 8.89
CA VAL A 284 -7.84 -6.83 9.72
C VAL A 284 -7.28 -5.42 9.75
N ALA A 285 -7.23 -4.82 10.93
CA ALA A 285 -6.55 -3.54 11.13
C ALA A 285 -5.05 -3.74 10.91
N PRO A 286 -4.38 -2.77 10.27
CA PRO A 286 -2.94 -2.82 10.05
C PRO A 286 -2.14 -2.77 11.36
#